data_dffca91c218ac87f19a9cf0e28121dbc
#
_entry.id   dffca91c218ac87f19a9cf0e28121dbc
#
_cell.length_a   1.000
_cell.length_b   1.000
_cell.length_c   1.000
_cell.angle_alpha   90.00
_cell.angle_beta   90.00
_cell.angle_gamma   90.00
#
_symmetry.space_group_name_H-M   'P 1'
#
loop_
_entity.id
_entity.type
_entity.pdbx_description
1 polymer ?
#
loop_
_entity_poly.entity_id
_entity_poly.type
_entity_poly.pdbx_seq_one_letter_code
_entity_poly.pdbx_strand_id
1 'polypeptide(L)'
;MTYSDPRRRVLVLLTGVVLSLSVGPALSADVDPAVARIRAFYDVLLETMKQAQRTPVRARYDRLEPAVRATFDLAAMTRIAVGPAWTTIGADDQKALLEQFSRLTVATYANRFDGYSGERFEVEPAAEERGAHRIVHSTLVLPKGEPIALNYLFHPVDDGWKATDVYLKGTISELATRRSEFGALLRSGGPAALIDSLRQRVDKLLQPA
;
A
#
# COMPACT_ATOMS: atom_id res chain seq x y z
N MET A 1 13.82 93.67 36.69
CA MET A 1 12.63 93.03 37.19
C MET A 1 12.52 91.66 36.55
N THR A 2 12.91 90.72 37.31
CA THR A 2 13.31 89.41 36.98
C THR A 2 12.16 88.47 36.78
N TYR A 3 12.20 87.73 35.66
CA TYR A 3 11.29 86.67 35.41
C TYR A 3 12.08 85.39 35.26
N SER A 4 11.75 84.40 36.01
CA SER A 4 12.33 83.07 36.00
C SER A 4 11.31 82.06 35.48
N ASP A 5 11.69 81.37 34.44
CA ASP A 5 10.97 80.30 33.79
C ASP A 5 11.35 78.92 34.39
N PRO A 6 10.42 78.08 34.79
CA PRO A 6 10.70 76.71 35.08
C PRO A 6 10.20 75.77 33.97
N ARG A 7 11.12 75.15 33.25
CA ARG A 7 10.86 74.10 32.26
C ARG A 7 10.29 72.82 32.91
N ARG A 8 9.05 72.54 32.64
CA ARG A 8 8.44 71.27 32.97
C ARG A 8 8.93 70.21 31.96
N ARG A 9 9.71 69.24 32.43
CA ARG A 9 10.05 68.02 31.69
C ARG A 9 8.89 67.05 31.78
N VAL A 10 8.20 66.81 30.68
CA VAL A 10 7.19 65.73 30.55
C VAL A 10 7.94 64.44 30.21
N LEU A 11 7.93 63.50 31.16
CA LEU A 11 8.48 62.15 30.98
C LEU A 11 7.37 61.32 30.32
N VAL A 12 7.52 60.99 29.03
CA VAL A 12 6.66 60.03 28.31
C VAL A 12 7.15 58.63 28.57
N LEU A 13 6.47 57.88 29.41
CA LEU A 13 6.65 56.45 29.59
C LEU A 13 6.02 55.69 28.40
N LEU A 14 6.86 55.24 27.48
CA LEU A 14 6.49 54.27 26.44
C LEU A 14 6.41 52.87 27.05
N THR A 15 5.21 52.42 27.40
CA THR A 15 4.92 51.03 27.77
C THR A 15 4.93 50.18 26.48
N GLY A 16 6.03 49.51 26.20
CA GLY A 16 6.12 48.53 25.12
C GLY A 16 5.32 47.26 25.50
N VAL A 17 4.22 47.03 24.82
CA VAL A 17 3.50 45.75 24.87
C VAL A 17 4.28 44.75 23.99
N VAL A 18 5.02 43.84 24.62
CA VAL A 18 5.63 42.70 23.95
C VAL A 18 4.54 41.66 23.71
N LEU A 19 4.05 41.59 22.48
CA LEU A 19 3.11 40.56 22.03
C LEU A 19 3.89 39.27 21.83
N SER A 20 3.96 38.40 22.83
CA SER A 20 4.54 37.08 22.73
C SER A 20 3.66 36.20 21.84
N LEU A 21 4.02 36.04 20.57
CA LEU A 21 3.46 35.01 19.69
C LEU A 21 3.91 33.63 20.20
N SER A 22 3.03 32.98 20.94
CA SER A 22 3.20 31.56 21.29
C SER A 22 3.00 30.74 20.01
N VAL A 23 4.09 30.36 19.34
CA VAL A 23 4.04 29.31 18.32
C VAL A 23 3.81 27.99 19.08
N GLY A 24 2.57 27.57 19.15
CA GLY A 24 2.22 26.23 19.62
C GLY A 24 2.90 25.19 18.75
N PRO A 25 3.33 24.03 19.31
CA PRO A 25 3.85 22.94 18.48
C PRO A 25 2.77 22.57 17.47
N ALA A 26 3.07 22.67 16.19
CA ALA A 26 2.26 22.09 15.14
C ALA A 26 2.18 20.58 15.44
N LEU A 27 1.01 20.11 15.86
CA LEU A 27 0.71 18.69 15.93
C LEU A 27 0.92 18.16 14.51
N SER A 28 2.04 17.51 14.28
CA SER A 28 2.21 16.67 13.10
C SER A 28 1.07 15.66 13.16
N ALA A 29 0.07 15.80 12.31
CA ALA A 29 -0.99 14.81 12.20
C ALA A 29 -0.26 13.48 11.89
N ASP A 30 -0.34 12.53 12.83
CA ASP A 30 0.23 11.21 12.62
C ASP A 30 -0.36 10.63 11.34
N VAL A 31 0.51 10.30 10.40
CA VAL A 31 0.09 9.70 9.13
C VAL A 31 -0.57 8.37 9.45
N ASP A 32 -1.78 8.15 8.93
CA ASP A 32 -2.50 6.89 9.11
C ASP A 32 -1.56 5.70 8.77
N PRO A 33 -1.41 4.71 9.67
CA PRO A 33 -0.47 3.61 9.48
C PRO A 33 -0.73 2.77 8.21
N ALA A 34 -2.01 2.63 7.78
CA ALA A 34 -2.34 1.94 6.54
C ALA A 34 -1.91 2.77 5.32
N VAL A 35 -2.10 4.10 5.36
CA VAL A 35 -1.61 5.03 4.34
C VAL A 35 -0.08 5.00 4.25
N ALA A 36 0.61 5.06 5.41
CA ALA A 36 2.06 4.98 5.46
C ALA A 36 2.58 3.66 4.85
N ARG A 37 1.87 2.55 5.10
CA ARG A 37 2.20 1.23 4.54
C ARG A 37 2.12 1.21 3.01
N ILE A 38 1.07 1.79 2.42
CA ILE A 38 0.94 1.86 0.95
C ILE A 38 1.97 2.79 0.35
N ARG A 39 2.27 3.93 0.97
CA ARG A 39 3.32 4.83 0.48
C ARG A 39 4.68 4.13 0.44
N ALA A 40 5.07 3.46 1.53
CA ALA A 40 6.32 2.69 1.57
C ALA A 40 6.37 1.57 0.52
N PHE A 41 5.26 0.90 0.27
CA PHE A 41 5.15 -0.10 -0.80
C PHE A 41 5.35 0.52 -2.18
N TYR A 42 4.72 1.66 -2.45
CA TYR A 42 4.85 2.36 -3.73
C TYR A 42 6.23 2.93 -3.97
N ASP A 43 6.94 3.35 -2.92
CA ASP A 43 8.34 3.80 -3.05
C ASP A 43 9.22 2.67 -3.59
N VAL A 44 9.10 1.45 -3.02
CA VAL A 44 9.84 0.28 -3.50
C VAL A 44 9.41 -0.12 -4.92
N LEU A 45 8.10 -0.08 -5.20
CA LEU A 45 7.56 -0.43 -6.50
C LEU A 45 8.05 0.54 -7.59
N LEU A 46 7.97 1.85 -7.35
CA LEU A 46 8.40 2.88 -8.27
C LEU A 46 9.90 2.81 -8.55
N GLU A 47 10.72 2.60 -7.53
CA GLU A 47 12.17 2.42 -7.71
C GLU A 47 12.50 1.13 -8.49
N THR A 48 11.69 0.08 -8.33
CA THR A 48 11.83 -1.14 -9.13
C THR A 48 11.46 -0.89 -10.59
N MET A 49 10.38 -0.15 -10.86
CA MET A 49 9.95 0.26 -12.21
C MET A 49 11.02 1.06 -12.94
N LYS A 50 11.62 2.06 -12.27
CA LYS A 50 12.68 2.91 -12.86
C LYS A 50 13.91 2.11 -13.32
N GLN A 51 14.16 0.96 -12.72
CA GLN A 51 15.29 0.09 -13.02
C GLN A 51 14.90 -1.11 -13.89
N ALA A 52 13.62 -1.29 -14.20
CA ALA A 52 13.08 -2.53 -14.76
C ALA A 52 13.69 -2.93 -16.10
N GLN A 53 13.99 -1.97 -16.99
CA GLN A 53 14.62 -2.25 -18.29
C GLN A 53 16.01 -2.88 -18.19
N ARG A 54 16.70 -2.70 -17.05
CA ARG A 54 18.06 -3.25 -16.80
C ARG A 54 18.04 -4.41 -15.80
N THR A 55 16.85 -4.74 -15.28
CA THR A 55 16.71 -5.70 -14.19
C THR A 55 15.83 -6.87 -14.65
N PRO A 56 16.37 -8.11 -14.73
CA PRO A 56 15.57 -9.28 -15.04
C PRO A 56 14.38 -9.45 -14.09
N VAL A 57 13.30 -10.07 -14.57
CA VAL A 57 12.07 -10.27 -13.79
C VAL A 57 12.31 -10.96 -12.44
N ARG A 58 13.24 -11.91 -12.37
CA ARG A 58 13.60 -12.60 -11.10
C ARG A 58 14.23 -11.63 -10.09
N ALA A 59 15.12 -10.76 -10.52
CA ALA A 59 15.72 -9.77 -9.63
C ALA A 59 14.70 -8.70 -9.18
N ARG A 60 13.72 -8.35 -10.04
CA ARG A 60 12.59 -7.52 -9.63
C ARG A 60 11.70 -8.24 -8.60
N TYR A 61 11.49 -9.55 -8.79
CA TYR A 61 10.76 -10.38 -7.83
C TYR A 61 11.45 -10.35 -6.46
N ASP A 62 12.75 -10.65 -6.39
CA ASP A 62 13.51 -10.69 -5.13
C ASP A 62 13.49 -9.34 -4.41
N ARG A 63 13.55 -8.24 -5.16
CA ARG A 63 13.46 -6.88 -4.62
C ARG A 63 12.09 -6.53 -4.06
N LEU A 64 11.02 -6.98 -4.72
CA LEU A 64 9.62 -6.67 -4.34
C LEU A 64 9.10 -7.58 -3.23
N GLU A 65 9.62 -8.80 -3.09
CA GLU A 65 9.11 -9.79 -2.13
C GLU A 65 9.01 -9.26 -0.70
N PRO A 66 10.04 -8.61 -0.10
CA PRO A 66 9.95 -8.08 1.27
C PRO A 66 8.84 -7.03 1.40
N ALA A 67 8.70 -6.13 0.44
CA ALA A 67 7.70 -5.07 0.46
C ALA A 67 6.27 -5.62 0.31
N VAL A 68 6.06 -6.61 -0.56
CA VAL A 68 4.78 -7.32 -0.70
C VAL A 68 4.42 -8.03 0.60
N ARG A 69 5.33 -8.80 1.20
CA ARG A 69 5.08 -9.50 2.47
C ARG A 69 4.83 -8.56 3.65
N ALA A 70 5.47 -7.40 3.66
CA ALA A 70 5.23 -6.38 4.69
C ALA A 70 3.85 -5.73 4.53
N THR A 71 3.37 -5.54 3.30
CA THR A 71 2.15 -4.79 3.00
C THR A 71 0.90 -5.67 3.05
N PHE A 72 0.98 -6.91 2.52
CA PHE A 72 -0.18 -7.79 2.35
C PHE A 72 -0.21 -8.91 3.40
N ASP A 73 -1.39 -9.21 3.91
CA ASP A 73 -1.65 -10.44 4.65
C ASP A 73 -1.90 -11.59 3.67
N LEU A 74 -0.81 -12.14 3.14
CA LEU A 74 -0.88 -13.21 2.14
C LEU A 74 -1.56 -14.47 2.69
N ALA A 75 -1.50 -14.72 4.00
CA ALA A 75 -2.16 -15.85 4.63
C ALA A 75 -3.68 -15.66 4.67
N ALA A 76 -4.16 -14.50 5.09
CA ALA A 76 -5.58 -14.17 5.05
C ALA A 76 -6.10 -14.16 3.60
N MET A 77 -5.37 -13.53 2.68
CA MET A 77 -5.72 -13.48 1.25
C MET A 77 -5.85 -14.89 0.65
N THR A 78 -4.91 -15.80 0.95
CA THR A 78 -4.97 -17.18 0.48
C THR A 78 -6.23 -17.88 0.98
N ARG A 79 -6.52 -17.78 2.29
CA ARG A 79 -7.72 -18.37 2.90
C ARG A 79 -9.00 -17.85 2.24
N ILE A 80 -9.10 -16.54 2.01
CA ILE A 80 -10.26 -15.92 1.38
C ILE A 80 -10.39 -16.36 -0.07
N ALA A 81 -9.28 -16.42 -0.82
CA ALA A 81 -9.29 -16.85 -2.23
C ALA A 81 -9.67 -18.33 -2.40
N VAL A 82 -9.19 -19.22 -1.51
CA VAL A 82 -9.58 -20.64 -1.49
C VAL A 82 -11.05 -20.79 -1.02
N GLY A 83 -11.48 -19.93 -0.10
CA GLY A 83 -12.85 -19.90 0.42
C GLY A 83 -13.20 -21.10 1.32
N PRO A 84 -14.47 -21.58 1.32
CA PRO A 84 -14.94 -22.61 2.26
C PRO A 84 -14.16 -23.93 2.19
N ALA A 85 -13.59 -24.27 1.04
CA ALA A 85 -12.77 -25.46 0.88
C ALA A 85 -11.52 -25.46 1.79
N TRP A 86 -11.05 -24.28 2.24
CA TRP A 86 -9.88 -24.18 3.09
C TRP A 86 -9.95 -25.07 4.34
N THR A 87 -11.11 -25.18 4.97
CA THR A 87 -11.29 -25.96 6.22
C THR A 87 -11.21 -27.47 6.03
N THR A 88 -11.34 -27.95 4.80
CA THR A 88 -11.30 -29.39 4.45
C THR A 88 -9.98 -29.79 3.79
N ILE A 89 -9.13 -28.82 3.44
CA ILE A 89 -7.82 -29.06 2.84
C ILE A 89 -6.82 -29.43 3.94
N GLY A 90 -6.00 -30.47 3.70
CA GLY A 90 -4.96 -30.90 4.62
C GLY A 90 -3.87 -29.84 4.84
N ALA A 91 -3.20 -29.90 5.98
CA ALA A 91 -2.21 -28.88 6.42
C ALA A 91 -1.07 -28.69 5.40
N ASP A 92 -0.57 -29.77 4.79
CA ASP A 92 0.51 -29.70 3.80
C ASP A 92 0.07 -28.97 2.53
N ASP A 93 -1.14 -29.25 2.04
CA ASP A 93 -1.72 -28.54 0.90
C ASP A 93 -2.03 -27.07 1.24
N GLN A 94 -2.51 -26.77 2.45
CA GLN A 94 -2.70 -25.40 2.90
C GLN A 94 -1.37 -24.63 2.89
N LYS A 95 -0.29 -25.24 3.36
CA LYS A 95 1.06 -24.65 3.33
C LYS A 95 1.53 -24.41 1.90
N ALA A 96 1.36 -25.40 1.03
CA ALA A 96 1.73 -25.30 -0.38
C ALA A 96 0.91 -24.21 -1.11
N LEU A 97 -0.40 -24.11 -0.84
CA LEU A 97 -1.27 -23.07 -1.39
C LEU A 97 -0.83 -21.67 -0.94
N LEU A 98 -0.52 -21.49 0.35
CA LEU A 98 0.00 -20.24 0.87
C LEU A 98 1.31 -19.85 0.21
N GLU A 99 2.23 -20.80 0.05
CA GLU A 99 3.51 -20.55 -0.61
C GLU A 99 3.31 -20.13 -2.07
N GLN A 100 2.55 -20.92 -2.85
CA GLN A 100 2.36 -20.63 -4.27
C GLN A 100 1.54 -19.35 -4.51
N PHE A 101 0.53 -19.07 -3.68
CA PHE A 101 -0.21 -17.80 -3.75
C PHE A 101 0.69 -16.60 -3.44
N SER A 102 1.55 -16.71 -2.43
CA SER A 102 2.50 -15.67 -2.07
C SER A 102 3.47 -15.41 -3.22
N ARG A 103 4.04 -16.45 -3.79
CA ARG A 103 4.93 -16.36 -4.96
C ARG A 103 4.22 -15.74 -6.16
N LEU A 104 2.98 -16.16 -6.44
CA LEU A 104 2.18 -15.61 -7.53
C LEU A 104 1.91 -14.11 -7.34
N THR A 105 1.62 -13.68 -6.12
CA THR A 105 1.39 -12.27 -5.83
C THR A 105 2.63 -11.44 -6.14
N VAL A 106 3.80 -11.84 -5.63
CA VAL A 106 5.07 -11.15 -5.90
C VAL A 106 5.41 -11.16 -7.39
N ALA A 107 5.29 -12.33 -8.04
CA ALA A 107 5.56 -12.47 -9.48
C ALA A 107 4.65 -11.60 -10.34
N THR A 108 3.39 -11.43 -9.93
CA THR A 108 2.44 -10.55 -10.61
C THR A 108 2.91 -9.10 -10.57
N TYR A 109 3.35 -8.60 -9.41
CA TYR A 109 3.92 -7.25 -9.32
C TYR A 109 5.21 -7.12 -10.14
N ALA A 110 6.13 -8.07 -10.03
CA ALA A 110 7.40 -8.06 -10.76
C ALA A 110 7.23 -8.08 -12.29
N ASN A 111 6.16 -8.74 -12.77
CA ASN A 111 5.86 -8.83 -14.20
C ASN A 111 5.07 -7.62 -14.72
N ARG A 112 4.05 -7.15 -13.97
CA ARG A 112 3.20 -6.03 -14.40
C ARG A 112 3.90 -4.68 -14.37
N PHE A 113 4.85 -4.50 -13.45
CA PHE A 113 5.59 -3.24 -13.27
C PHE A 113 7.02 -3.38 -13.80
N ASP A 114 7.10 -3.59 -15.12
CA ASP A 114 8.32 -3.94 -15.85
C ASP A 114 8.96 -2.78 -16.61
N GLY A 115 8.48 -1.55 -16.39
CA GLY A 115 9.00 -0.33 -17.02
C GLY A 115 8.59 0.92 -16.28
N TYR A 116 9.19 2.04 -16.71
CA TYR A 116 8.89 3.37 -16.21
C TYR A 116 8.94 4.38 -17.34
N SER A 117 7.88 5.15 -17.49
CA SER A 117 7.71 6.19 -18.50
C SER A 117 7.33 7.56 -17.92
N GLY A 118 7.37 7.68 -16.57
CA GLY A 118 6.93 8.86 -15.83
C GLY A 118 5.66 8.62 -14.99
N GLU A 119 5.32 7.37 -14.73
CA GLU A 119 4.23 6.99 -13.84
C GLU A 119 4.47 7.54 -12.43
N ARG A 120 3.39 7.86 -11.72
CA ARG A 120 3.43 8.22 -10.31
C ARG A 120 2.24 7.64 -9.57
N PHE A 121 2.45 7.35 -8.30
CA PHE A 121 1.39 6.91 -7.40
C PHE A 121 0.97 8.08 -6.51
N GLU A 122 -0.32 8.35 -6.49
CA GLU A 122 -0.94 9.32 -5.59
C GLU A 122 -1.73 8.53 -4.52
N VAL A 123 -1.52 8.85 -3.25
CA VAL A 123 -2.19 8.19 -2.12
C VAL A 123 -2.90 9.26 -1.31
N GLU A 124 -4.18 9.08 -1.08
CA GLU A 124 -4.95 9.99 -0.24
C GLU A 124 -4.34 10.10 1.17
N PRO A 125 -4.41 11.28 1.80
CA PRO A 125 -3.72 11.53 3.07
C PRO A 125 -4.33 10.77 4.25
N ALA A 126 -5.60 10.36 4.15
CA ALA A 126 -6.33 9.62 5.17
C ALA A 126 -6.99 8.38 4.57
N ALA A 127 -7.07 7.30 5.35
CA ALA A 127 -7.85 6.12 4.99
C ALA A 127 -9.33 6.31 5.33
N GLU A 128 -10.22 5.75 4.51
CA GLU A 128 -11.65 5.63 4.81
C GLU A 128 -11.84 4.54 5.86
N GLU A 129 -12.50 4.86 6.98
CA GLU A 129 -12.87 3.87 7.98
C GLU A 129 -14.11 3.06 7.52
N ARG A 130 -14.00 1.73 7.60
CA ARG A 130 -15.08 0.82 7.23
C ARG A 130 -15.25 -0.28 8.30
N GLY A 131 -15.89 0.07 9.39
CA GLY A 131 -15.99 -0.79 10.57
C GLY A 131 -14.62 -1.07 11.17
N ALA A 132 -14.25 -2.36 11.28
CA ALA A 132 -12.92 -2.77 11.75
C ALA A 132 -11.84 -2.69 10.66
N HIS A 133 -12.17 -2.27 9.44
CA HIS A 133 -11.27 -2.21 8.29
C HIS A 133 -11.00 -0.77 7.90
N ARG A 134 -9.99 -0.56 7.05
CA ARG A 134 -9.69 0.72 6.41
C ARG A 134 -9.56 0.52 4.91
N ILE A 135 -9.99 1.51 4.14
CA ILE A 135 -9.70 1.57 2.71
C ILE A 135 -8.73 2.71 2.46
N VAL A 136 -7.57 2.37 1.92
CA VAL A 136 -6.61 3.36 1.41
C VAL A 136 -6.90 3.58 -0.06
N HIS A 137 -7.31 4.79 -0.40
CA HIS A 137 -7.53 5.20 -1.78
C HIS A 137 -6.23 5.65 -2.40
N SER A 138 -5.97 5.17 -3.61
CA SER A 138 -4.81 5.60 -4.38
C SER A 138 -5.05 5.56 -5.88
N THR A 139 -4.19 6.21 -6.61
CA THR A 139 -4.27 6.33 -8.06
C THR A 139 -2.90 6.16 -8.68
N LEU A 140 -2.79 5.26 -9.64
CA LEU A 140 -1.67 5.19 -10.57
C LEU A 140 -1.94 6.18 -11.70
N VAL A 141 -1.17 7.26 -11.74
CA VAL A 141 -1.22 8.26 -12.79
C VAL A 141 -0.22 7.89 -13.87
N LEU A 142 -0.74 7.70 -15.06
CA LEU A 142 0.05 7.37 -16.26
C LEU A 142 0.50 8.64 -16.97
N PRO A 143 1.65 8.65 -17.66
CA PRO A 143 2.08 9.78 -18.49
C PRO A 143 1.11 10.08 -19.64
N LYS A 144 0.43 9.04 -20.12
CA LYS A 144 -0.60 9.10 -21.15
C LYS A 144 -1.71 8.11 -20.81
N GLY A 145 -2.97 8.52 -21.03
CA GLY A 145 -4.14 7.68 -20.75
C GLY A 145 -4.84 8.07 -19.45
N GLU A 146 -5.87 7.30 -19.11
CA GLU A 146 -6.69 7.53 -17.92
C GLU A 146 -5.97 7.04 -16.65
N PRO A 147 -6.04 7.78 -15.55
CA PRO A 147 -5.54 7.31 -14.26
C PRO A 147 -6.26 6.03 -13.80
N ILE A 148 -5.55 5.17 -13.11
CA ILE A 148 -6.08 3.90 -12.63
C ILE A 148 -6.23 3.95 -11.12
N ALA A 149 -7.46 3.90 -10.63
CA ALA A 149 -7.72 3.80 -9.19
C ALA A 149 -7.31 2.42 -8.66
N LEU A 150 -6.54 2.41 -7.57
CA LEU A 150 -6.05 1.22 -6.87
C LEU A 150 -6.37 1.40 -5.39
N ASN A 151 -7.48 0.83 -4.93
CA ASN A 151 -7.89 0.96 -3.54
C ASN A 151 -7.52 -0.31 -2.78
N TYR A 152 -7.06 -0.17 -1.55
CA TYR A 152 -6.58 -1.29 -0.74
C TYR A 152 -7.43 -1.44 0.51
N LEU A 153 -7.99 -2.63 0.71
CA LEU A 153 -8.69 -2.98 1.94
C LEU A 153 -7.70 -3.48 2.98
N PHE A 154 -7.62 -2.80 4.10
CA PHE A 154 -6.78 -3.15 5.23
C PHE A 154 -7.58 -3.70 6.39
N HIS A 155 -6.99 -4.65 7.10
CA HIS A 155 -7.46 -5.12 8.39
C HIS A 155 -6.37 -4.95 9.47
N PRO A 156 -6.74 -4.84 10.75
CA PRO A 156 -5.78 -4.78 11.82
C PRO A 156 -5.08 -6.13 11.99
N VAL A 157 -3.79 -6.08 12.31
CA VAL A 157 -2.96 -7.22 12.74
C VAL A 157 -2.20 -6.81 14.01
N ASP A 158 -1.58 -7.77 14.70
CA ASP A 158 -0.88 -7.50 15.96
C ASP A 158 0.12 -6.33 15.86
N ASP A 159 0.85 -6.25 14.76
CA ASP A 159 1.86 -5.23 14.50
C ASP A 159 1.36 -4.09 13.57
N GLY A 160 0.06 -3.78 13.56
CA GLY A 160 -0.50 -2.66 12.82
C GLY A 160 -1.54 -3.04 11.77
N TRP A 161 -1.31 -2.73 10.49
CA TRP A 161 -2.27 -2.89 9.42
C TRP A 161 -1.67 -3.63 8.22
N LYS A 162 -2.43 -4.60 7.64
CA LYS A 162 -2.07 -5.28 6.40
C LYS A 162 -3.24 -5.29 5.41
N ALA A 163 -2.91 -5.17 4.13
CA ALA A 163 -3.87 -5.23 3.06
C ALA A 163 -4.33 -6.69 2.82
N THR A 164 -5.63 -6.88 2.64
CA THR A 164 -6.25 -8.17 2.32
C THR A 164 -6.90 -8.19 0.95
N ASP A 165 -7.10 -7.04 0.31
CA ASP A 165 -7.63 -6.96 -1.06
C ASP A 165 -7.14 -5.72 -1.78
N VAL A 166 -7.18 -5.76 -3.10
CA VAL A 166 -6.94 -4.64 -3.99
C VAL A 166 -8.13 -4.48 -4.92
N TYR A 167 -8.75 -3.31 -4.92
CA TYR A 167 -9.82 -2.97 -5.84
C TYR A 167 -9.24 -2.26 -7.06
N LEU A 168 -9.13 -2.97 -8.17
CA LEU A 168 -8.71 -2.43 -9.44
C LEU A 168 -9.82 -1.55 -10.04
N LYS A 169 -9.45 -0.39 -10.59
CA LYS A 169 -10.39 0.64 -11.06
C LYS A 169 -11.37 1.08 -9.95
N GLY A 170 -10.95 0.96 -8.70
CA GLY A 170 -11.71 1.37 -7.52
C GLY A 170 -12.80 0.40 -7.06
N THR A 171 -13.24 -0.56 -7.89
CA THR A 171 -14.42 -1.40 -7.58
C THR A 171 -14.22 -2.90 -7.83
N ILE A 172 -13.27 -3.31 -8.65
CA ILE A 172 -13.07 -4.72 -9.01
C ILE A 172 -12.12 -5.37 -8.00
N SER A 173 -12.64 -6.19 -7.10
CA SER A 173 -11.85 -6.98 -6.15
C SER A 173 -11.01 -8.02 -6.89
N GLU A 174 -9.69 -7.90 -6.78
CA GLU A 174 -8.75 -8.90 -7.29
C GLU A 174 -8.91 -10.21 -6.53
N LEU A 175 -9.20 -10.14 -5.23
CA LEU A 175 -9.38 -11.34 -4.41
C LEU A 175 -10.67 -12.10 -4.74
N ALA A 176 -11.76 -11.39 -5.02
CA ALA A 176 -13.01 -12.02 -5.47
C ALA A 176 -12.83 -12.71 -6.84
N THR A 177 -12.07 -12.10 -7.74
CA THR A 177 -11.70 -12.70 -9.03
C THR A 177 -10.91 -13.99 -8.81
N ARG A 178 -9.89 -13.96 -7.94
CA ARG A 178 -9.10 -15.15 -7.57
C ARG A 178 -9.97 -16.25 -6.96
N ARG A 179 -10.90 -15.88 -6.08
CA ARG A 179 -11.80 -16.84 -5.46
C ARG A 179 -12.66 -17.58 -6.48
N SER A 180 -13.15 -16.89 -7.50
CA SER A 180 -13.92 -17.52 -8.59
C SER A 180 -13.07 -18.52 -9.37
N GLU A 181 -11.85 -18.12 -9.77
CA GLU A 181 -10.89 -18.98 -10.49
C GLU A 181 -10.50 -20.22 -9.66
N PHE A 182 -10.12 -20.01 -8.40
CA PHE A 182 -9.67 -21.09 -7.50
C PHE A 182 -10.81 -22.08 -7.20
N GLY A 183 -12.01 -21.55 -6.98
CA GLY A 183 -13.20 -22.41 -6.79
C GLY A 183 -13.46 -23.34 -7.97
N ALA A 184 -13.24 -22.89 -9.20
CA ALA A 184 -13.38 -23.75 -10.38
C ALA A 184 -12.32 -24.86 -10.40
N LEU A 185 -11.05 -24.54 -10.15
CA LEU A 185 -9.95 -25.51 -10.11
C LEU A 185 -10.12 -26.52 -8.97
N LEU A 186 -10.51 -26.07 -7.78
CA LEU A 186 -10.76 -26.94 -6.64
C LEU A 186 -11.88 -27.95 -6.91
N ARG A 187 -12.95 -27.54 -7.59
CA ARG A 187 -14.05 -28.46 -7.96
C ARG A 187 -13.64 -29.48 -9.03
N SER A 188 -12.76 -29.12 -9.94
CA SER A 188 -12.36 -30.00 -11.05
C SER A 188 -11.21 -30.96 -10.72
N GLY A 189 -10.28 -30.57 -9.83
CA GLY A 189 -9.09 -31.38 -9.58
C GLY A 189 -8.51 -31.24 -8.16
N GLY A 190 -9.28 -30.65 -7.23
CA GLY A 190 -8.88 -30.53 -5.84
C GLY A 190 -7.69 -29.61 -5.58
N PRO A 191 -7.10 -29.66 -4.36
CA PRO A 191 -5.99 -28.81 -3.96
C PRO A 191 -4.75 -28.96 -4.84
N ALA A 192 -4.43 -30.20 -5.26
CA ALA A 192 -3.26 -30.46 -6.10
C ALA A 192 -3.34 -29.73 -7.45
N ALA A 193 -4.50 -29.76 -8.13
CA ALA A 193 -4.68 -29.05 -9.38
C ALA A 193 -4.55 -27.52 -9.23
N LEU A 194 -5.02 -26.95 -8.11
CA LEU A 194 -4.85 -25.55 -7.81
C LEU A 194 -3.37 -25.20 -7.56
N ILE A 195 -2.67 -26.00 -6.74
CA ILE A 195 -1.24 -25.80 -6.45
C ILE A 195 -0.40 -25.84 -7.74
N ASP A 196 -0.67 -26.81 -8.61
CA ASP A 196 0.04 -26.95 -9.89
C ASP A 196 -0.26 -25.78 -10.83
N SER A 197 -1.52 -25.34 -10.90
CA SER A 197 -1.89 -24.18 -11.70
C SER A 197 -1.18 -22.89 -11.20
N LEU A 198 -1.11 -22.70 -9.89
CA LEU A 198 -0.41 -21.54 -9.30
C LEU A 198 1.10 -21.59 -9.62
N ARG A 199 1.73 -22.79 -9.48
CA ARG A 199 3.14 -22.99 -9.80
C ARG A 199 3.43 -22.66 -11.27
N GLN A 200 2.65 -23.20 -12.20
CA GLN A 200 2.80 -22.92 -13.63
C GLN A 200 2.66 -21.44 -13.96
N ARG A 201 1.71 -20.74 -13.30
CA ARG A 201 1.54 -19.29 -13.48
C ARG A 201 2.76 -18.52 -12.97
N VAL A 202 3.30 -18.88 -11.82
CA VAL A 202 4.54 -18.29 -11.29
C VAL A 202 5.70 -18.48 -12.25
N ASP A 203 5.90 -19.72 -12.71
CA ASP A 203 7.00 -20.05 -13.62
C ASP A 203 6.88 -19.26 -14.93
N LYS A 204 5.66 -19.15 -15.49
CA LYS A 204 5.40 -18.34 -16.68
C LYS A 204 5.71 -16.86 -16.47
N LEU A 205 5.30 -16.27 -15.34
CA LEU A 205 5.53 -14.84 -15.04
C LEU A 205 7.01 -14.52 -14.80
N LEU A 206 7.81 -15.50 -14.35
CA LEU A 206 9.22 -15.32 -14.05
C LEU A 206 10.14 -15.77 -15.20
N GLN A 207 9.58 -16.14 -16.35
CA GLN A 207 10.37 -16.38 -17.56
C GLN A 207 10.91 -15.05 -18.09
N PRO A 208 12.15 -15.01 -18.56
CA PRO A 208 12.67 -13.86 -19.32
C PRO A 208 11.78 -13.59 -20.56
N ALA A 209 11.52 -12.32 -20.82
CA ALA A 209 10.85 -11.89 -22.06
C ALA A 209 11.78 -12.07 -23.26
#